data_101f58ff895ce3c3fb7f3e53d62eaa3f
#
_entry.id   101f58ff895ce3c3fb7f3e53d62eaa3f
#
_cell.length_a   1.000
_cell.length_b   1.000
_cell.length_c   1.000
_cell.angle_alpha   90.00
_cell.angle_beta   90.00
_cell.angle_gamma   90.00
#
_symmetry.space_group_name_H-M   'P 1'
#
loop_
_entity.id
_entity.type
_entity.pdbx_description
1 polymer ?
#
loop_
_entity_poly.entity_id
_entity_poly.type
_entity_poly.pdbx_seq_one_letter_code
_entity_poly.pdbx_strand_id
1 'polypeptide(L)'
;MALLVGRRLGLERESLSRLELGALFHDIGKIGIPSEILQKPGPLTAEEREIVQSHPELGERILAPIDRLADVRPIVRACHERWDGLGYPDGRAGVEIPVEARIVLVCDAFHAMVTDRPYRDALSRDEAMRRLHDAAGTQFDPDVVEAFTALCTADQLPPLETAS
;
A
#
# COMPACT_ATOMS: atom_id res chain seq x y z
N MET A 1 5.23 -6.95 7.74
CA MET A 1 4.19 -7.64 6.91
C MET A 1 4.65 -7.86 5.48
N ALA A 2 4.92 -6.85 4.68
CA ALA A 2 5.23 -6.95 3.25
C ALA A 2 6.32 -7.99 2.90
N LEU A 3 7.44 -8.01 3.61
CA LEU A 3 8.52 -8.99 3.39
C LEU A 3 8.09 -10.45 3.60
N LEU A 4 7.17 -10.72 4.52
CA LEU A 4 6.65 -12.08 4.73
C LEU A 4 5.79 -12.51 3.54
N VAL A 5 4.94 -11.61 3.05
CA VAL A 5 4.14 -11.85 1.84
C VAL A 5 5.05 -12.07 0.62
N GLY A 6 6.05 -11.21 0.43
CA GLY A 6 7.00 -11.34 -0.68
C GLY A 6 7.75 -12.69 -0.64
N ARG A 7 8.22 -13.14 0.53
CA ARG A 7 8.85 -14.46 0.69
C ARG A 7 7.90 -15.60 0.37
N ARG A 8 6.65 -15.50 0.79
CA ARG A 8 5.64 -16.53 0.51
C ARG A 8 5.30 -16.61 -0.98
N LEU A 9 5.35 -15.49 -1.69
CA LEU A 9 5.21 -15.42 -3.15
C LEU A 9 6.48 -15.85 -3.89
N GLY A 10 7.57 -16.21 -3.19
CA GLY A 10 8.80 -16.65 -3.80
C GLY A 10 9.67 -15.53 -4.39
N LEU A 11 9.50 -14.29 -3.93
CA LEU A 11 10.35 -13.19 -4.39
C LEU A 11 11.81 -13.41 -4.02
N GLU A 12 12.70 -13.18 -4.98
CA GLU A 12 14.13 -13.26 -4.80
C GLU A 12 14.65 -12.13 -3.89
N ARG A 13 15.87 -12.28 -3.38
CA ARG A 13 16.50 -11.36 -2.42
C ARG A 13 16.50 -9.92 -2.91
N GLU A 14 16.76 -9.71 -4.18
CA GLU A 14 16.79 -8.35 -4.77
C GLU A 14 15.41 -7.70 -4.77
N SER A 15 14.37 -8.43 -5.21
CA SER A 15 12.98 -7.96 -5.15
C SER A 15 12.51 -7.73 -3.71
N LEU A 16 12.92 -8.57 -2.75
CA LEU A 16 12.64 -8.35 -1.34
C LEU A 16 13.29 -7.06 -0.81
N SER A 17 14.51 -6.75 -1.24
CA SER A 17 15.16 -5.47 -0.86
C SER A 17 14.45 -4.26 -1.45
N ARG A 18 14.00 -4.35 -2.71
CA ARG A 18 13.17 -3.29 -3.34
C ARG A 18 11.82 -3.14 -2.64
N LEU A 19 11.18 -4.27 -2.30
CA LEU A 19 9.91 -4.27 -1.56
C LEU A 19 10.04 -3.61 -0.20
N GLU A 20 11.13 -3.88 0.55
CA GLU A 20 11.38 -3.26 1.85
C GLU A 20 11.46 -1.75 1.75
N LEU A 21 12.26 -1.25 0.81
CA LEU A 21 12.42 0.19 0.58
C LEU A 21 11.13 0.81 -0.01
N GLY A 22 10.44 0.11 -0.91
CA GLY A 22 9.16 0.55 -1.45
C GLY A 22 8.10 0.70 -0.36
N ALA A 23 8.00 -0.28 0.54
CA ALA A 23 7.08 -0.22 1.69
C ALA A 23 7.45 0.89 2.69
N LEU A 24 8.77 1.18 2.86
CA LEU A 24 9.22 2.27 3.73
C LEU A 24 8.89 3.65 3.14
N PHE A 25 9.03 3.81 1.85
CA PHE A 25 8.92 5.12 1.18
C PHE A 25 7.58 5.35 0.47
N HIS A 26 6.64 4.40 0.47
CA HIS A 26 5.39 4.52 -0.30
C HIS A 26 4.63 5.82 -0.05
N ASP A 27 4.71 6.34 1.17
CA ASP A 27 4.02 7.55 1.62
C ASP A 27 4.90 8.81 1.70
N ILE A 28 6.19 8.74 1.27
CA ILE A 28 7.12 9.87 1.40
C ILE A 28 6.62 11.15 0.72
N GLY A 29 5.85 11.00 -0.36
CA GLY A 29 5.27 12.14 -1.07
C GLY A 29 4.22 12.93 -0.29
N LYS A 30 3.67 12.36 0.79
CA LYS A 30 2.73 13.08 1.66
C LYS A 30 3.35 14.31 2.33
N ILE A 31 4.68 14.39 2.40
CA ILE A 31 5.39 15.59 2.87
C ILE A 31 5.09 16.84 2.03
N GLY A 32 4.69 16.66 0.77
CA GLY A 32 4.30 17.74 -0.13
C GLY A 32 2.80 18.08 -0.11
N ILE A 33 2.00 17.37 0.71
CA ILE A 33 0.57 17.62 0.83
C ILE A 33 0.30 18.56 2.01
N PRO A 34 -0.55 19.60 1.86
CA PRO A 34 -0.89 20.48 2.96
C PRO A 34 -1.45 19.73 4.17
N SER A 35 -0.95 20.07 5.36
CA SER A 35 -1.34 19.41 6.61
C SER A 35 -2.84 19.54 6.90
N GLU A 36 -3.45 20.64 6.51
CA GLU A 36 -4.88 20.90 6.66
C GLU A 36 -5.73 19.87 5.91
N ILE A 37 -5.24 19.37 4.77
CA ILE A 37 -5.91 18.32 3.97
C ILE A 37 -5.69 16.96 4.61
N LEU A 38 -4.44 16.65 5.01
CA LEU A 38 -4.11 15.35 5.62
C LEU A 38 -4.80 15.13 6.97
N GLN A 39 -4.98 16.21 7.74
CA GLN A 39 -5.58 16.18 9.07
C GLN A 39 -7.05 16.59 9.09
N LYS A 40 -7.68 16.75 7.93
CA LYS A 40 -9.05 17.22 7.84
C LYS A 40 -10.00 16.27 8.59
N PRO A 41 -10.79 16.81 9.55
CA PRO A 41 -11.81 16.04 10.22
C PRO A 41 -13.03 15.86 9.32
N GLY A 42 -13.05 14.81 8.53
CA GLY A 42 -14.17 14.50 7.64
C GLY A 42 -13.75 14.09 6.23
N PRO A 43 -14.72 13.91 5.31
CA PRO A 43 -14.43 13.51 3.96
C PRO A 43 -13.71 14.62 3.18
N LEU A 44 -12.81 14.23 2.31
CA LEU A 44 -12.13 15.12 1.37
C LEU A 44 -13.08 15.53 0.24
N THR A 45 -12.98 16.78 -0.22
CA THR A 45 -13.62 17.23 -1.48
C THR A 45 -12.95 16.51 -2.68
N ALA A 46 -13.50 16.67 -3.87
CA ALA A 46 -12.89 16.11 -5.08
C ALA A 46 -11.48 16.69 -5.32
N GLU A 47 -11.34 18.01 -5.19
CA GLU A 47 -10.09 18.73 -5.37
C GLU A 47 -9.04 18.33 -4.30
N GLU A 48 -9.44 18.21 -3.03
CA GLU A 48 -8.55 17.75 -1.97
C GLU A 48 -8.11 16.31 -2.19
N ARG A 49 -9.00 15.47 -2.72
CA ARG A 49 -8.68 14.08 -3.06
C ARG A 49 -7.63 14.02 -4.18
N GLU A 50 -7.77 14.83 -5.23
CA GLU A 50 -6.77 14.93 -6.30
C GLU A 50 -5.41 15.35 -5.75
N ILE A 51 -5.38 16.32 -4.83
CA ILE A 51 -4.15 16.74 -4.16
C ILE A 51 -3.52 15.57 -3.40
N VAL A 52 -4.30 14.82 -2.62
CA VAL A 52 -3.77 13.64 -1.90
C VAL A 52 -3.31 12.56 -2.87
N GLN A 53 -4.04 12.33 -3.96
CA GLN A 53 -3.69 11.33 -4.98
C GLN A 53 -2.41 11.67 -5.77
N SER A 54 -1.90 12.89 -5.65
CA SER A 54 -0.61 13.27 -6.26
C SER A 54 0.63 12.77 -5.48
N HIS A 55 0.46 12.27 -4.22
CA HIS A 55 1.60 11.90 -3.39
C HIS A 55 2.49 10.78 -3.97
N PRO A 56 2.02 9.77 -4.74
CA PRO A 56 2.92 8.79 -5.34
C PRO A 56 3.87 9.42 -6.37
N GLU A 57 3.38 10.37 -7.18
CA GLU A 57 4.20 11.14 -8.12
C GLU A 57 5.19 12.05 -7.39
N LEU A 58 4.75 12.69 -6.30
CA LEU A 58 5.63 13.49 -5.44
C LEU A 58 6.71 12.61 -4.81
N GLY A 59 6.35 11.42 -4.32
CA GLY A 59 7.28 10.45 -3.75
C GLY A 59 8.33 10.01 -4.76
N GLU A 60 7.93 9.64 -5.98
CA GLU A 60 8.87 9.32 -7.06
C GLU A 60 9.85 10.47 -7.33
N ARG A 61 9.36 11.72 -7.40
CA ARG A 61 10.19 12.91 -7.61
C ARG A 61 11.16 13.19 -6.46
N ILE A 62 10.73 12.98 -5.21
CA ILE A 62 11.59 13.13 -4.02
C ILE A 62 12.75 12.13 -4.07
N LEU A 63 12.49 10.91 -4.51
CA LEU A 63 13.49 9.86 -4.61
C LEU A 63 14.36 9.95 -5.87
N ALA A 64 13.98 10.74 -6.88
CA ALA A 64 14.66 10.83 -8.17
C ALA A 64 16.16 11.20 -8.10
N PRO A 65 16.62 12.08 -7.20
CA PRO A 65 18.04 12.44 -7.08
C PRO A 65 18.92 11.33 -6.49
N ILE A 66 18.32 10.24 -5.99
CA ILE A 66 19.05 9.18 -5.29
C ILE A 66 19.18 7.97 -6.21
N ASP A 67 20.30 7.82 -6.90
CA ASP A 67 20.54 6.77 -7.89
C ASP A 67 20.28 5.35 -7.33
N ARG A 68 20.65 5.11 -6.08
CA ARG A 68 20.45 3.81 -5.40
C ARG A 68 18.97 3.42 -5.23
N LEU A 69 18.06 4.38 -5.37
CA LEU A 69 16.61 4.18 -5.27
C LEU A 69 15.91 4.15 -6.64
N ALA A 70 16.68 4.11 -7.74
CA ALA A 70 16.12 4.09 -9.09
C ALA A 70 15.06 3.00 -9.28
N ASP A 71 15.35 1.78 -8.79
CA ASP A 71 14.45 0.62 -8.92
C ASP A 71 13.30 0.61 -7.87
N VAL A 72 13.36 1.50 -6.87
CA VAL A 72 12.31 1.66 -5.85
C VAL A 72 11.25 2.67 -6.30
N ARG A 73 11.63 3.65 -7.11
CA ARG A 73 10.73 4.71 -7.59
C ARG A 73 9.46 4.19 -8.27
N PRO A 74 9.53 3.19 -9.18
CA PRO A 74 8.33 2.62 -9.79
C PRO A 74 7.36 1.98 -8.78
N ILE A 75 7.89 1.43 -7.68
CA ILE A 75 7.08 0.83 -6.61
C ILE A 75 6.33 1.92 -5.87
N VAL A 76 7.02 3.00 -5.47
CA VAL A 76 6.42 4.14 -4.78
C VAL A 76 5.36 4.82 -5.66
N ARG A 77 5.64 4.99 -6.97
CA ARG A 77 4.67 5.57 -7.90
C ARG A 77 3.41 4.71 -8.03
N ALA A 78 3.55 3.37 -8.06
CA ALA A 78 2.46 2.44 -8.32
C ALA A 78 1.76 1.90 -7.06
N CYS A 79 2.10 2.37 -5.85
CA CYS A 79 1.59 1.79 -4.59
C CYS A 79 0.07 1.96 -4.37
N HIS A 80 -0.60 2.79 -5.17
CA HIS A 80 -2.05 2.98 -5.15
C HIS A 80 -2.73 2.61 -6.48
N GLU A 81 -1.99 1.93 -7.37
CA GLU A 81 -2.61 1.31 -8.54
C GLU A 81 -3.46 0.11 -8.11
N ARG A 82 -4.60 -0.08 -8.77
CA ARG A 82 -5.54 -1.15 -8.49
C ARG A 82 -5.43 -2.24 -9.55
N TRP A 83 -5.68 -3.48 -9.17
CA TRP A 83 -5.65 -4.62 -10.09
C TRP A 83 -6.56 -4.43 -11.32
N ASP A 84 -7.70 -3.77 -11.14
CA ASP A 84 -8.69 -3.46 -12.18
C ASP A 84 -8.37 -2.22 -13.03
N GLY A 85 -7.25 -1.52 -12.77
CA GLY A 85 -6.85 -0.31 -13.50
C GLY A 85 -7.59 0.96 -13.07
N LEU A 86 -8.42 0.90 -12.02
CA LEU A 86 -9.13 2.06 -11.48
C LEU A 86 -8.35 2.78 -10.36
N GLY A 87 -7.06 2.50 -10.26
CA GLY A 87 -6.14 3.14 -9.33
C GLY A 87 -5.54 4.43 -9.86
N TYR A 88 -4.51 4.90 -9.20
CA TYR A 88 -3.78 6.11 -9.55
C TYR A 88 -2.27 5.96 -9.25
N PRO A 89 -1.39 6.75 -9.90
CA PRO A 89 -1.65 7.87 -10.80
C PRO A 89 -1.81 7.49 -12.27
N ASP A 90 -1.33 6.31 -12.71
CA ASP A 90 -1.21 5.95 -14.14
C ASP A 90 -2.38 5.10 -14.65
N GLY A 91 -3.20 4.52 -13.76
CA GLY A 91 -4.28 3.60 -14.12
C GLY A 91 -3.77 2.25 -14.66
N ARG A 92 -2.61 1.79 -14.18
CA ARG A 92 -2.06 0.47 -14.56
C ARG A 92 -2.94 -0.64 -14.02
N ALA A 93 -3.01 -1.75 -14.77
CA ALA A 93 -3.83 -2.90 -14.41
C ALA A 93 -3.03 -4.20 -14.33
N GLY A 94 -3.44 -5.10 -13.48
CA GLY A 94 -2.93 -6.47 -13.40
C GLY A 94 -1.41 -6.51 -13.22
N VAL A 95 -0.76 -7.26 -14.11
CA VAL A 95 0.69 -7.50 -14.07
C VAL A 95 1.55 -6.33 -14.52
N GLU A 96 0.97 -5.26 -15.06
CA GLU A 96 1.68 -4.01 -15.36
C GLU A 96 2.11 -3.28 -14.07
N ILE A 97 1.43 -3.58 -12.95
CA ILE A 97 1.77 -3.06 -11.63
C ILE A 97 2.93 -3.90 -11.08
N PRO A 98 4.05 -3.30 -10.64
CA PRO A 98 5.12 -4.03 -9.96
C PRO A 98 4.57 -4.90 -8.82
N VAL A 99 5.01 -6.16 -8.72
CA VAL A 99 4.51 -7.07 -7.68
C VAL A 99 4.74 -6.50 -6.27
N GLU A 100 5.84 -5.80 -6.07
CA GLU A 100 6.17 -5.12 -4.82
C GLU A 100 5.10 -4.06 -4.47
N ALA A 101 4.61 -3.29 -5.44
CA ALA A 101 3.57 -2.29 -5.24
C ALA A 101 2.22 -2.94 -4.90
N ARG A 102 1.87 -4.06 -5.58
CA ARG A 102 0.67 -4.85 -5.26
C ARG A 102 0.68 -5.38 -3.82
N ILE A 103 1.85 -5.82 -3.35
CA ILE A 103 2.05 -6.27 -1.95
C ILE A 103 1.90 -5.10 -0.98
N VAL A 104 2.50 -3.94 -1.28
CA VAL A 104 2.39 -2.74 -0.43
C VAL A 104 0.93 -2.33 -0.30
N LEU A 105 0.16 -2.29 -1.39
CA LEU A 105 -1.26 -1.90 -1.37
C LEU A 105 -2.11 -2.80 -0.46
N VAL A 106 -1.93 -4.12 -0.51
CA VAL A 106 -2.66 -5.06 0.36
C VAL A 106 -2.28 -4.86 1.82
N CYS A 107 -0.97 -4.73 2.12
CA CYS A 107 -0.48 -4.54 3.47
C CYS A 107 -0.96 -3.21 4.08
N ASP A 108 -0.91 -2.12 3.29
CA ASP A 108 -1.38 -0.80 3.72
C ASP A 108 -2.89 -0.80 3.96
N ALA A 109 -3.67 -1.36 3.04
CA ALA A 109 -5.12 -1.48 3.19
C ALA A 109 -5.50 -2.28 4.43
N PHE A 110 -4.83 -3.41 4.69
CA PHE A 110 -5.05 -4.18 5.91
C PHE A 110 -4.72 -3.37 7.16
N HIS A 111 -3.52 -2.78 7.21
CA HIS A 111 -3.09 -1.94 8.34
C HIS A 111 -4.06 -0.79 8.58
N ALA A 112 -4.49 -0.11 7.52
CA ALA A 112 -5.49 0.95 7.61
C ALA A 112 -6.84 0.47 8.15
N MET A 113 -7.25 -0.77 7.88
CA MET A 113 -8.50 -1.34 8.39
C MET A 113 -8.46 -1.70 9.87
N VAL A 114 -7.32 -2.19 10.36
CA VAL A 114 -7.17 -2.72 11.72
C VAL A 114 -6.54 -1.75 12.71
N THR A 115 -6.33 -0.49 12.30
CA THR A 115 -5.82 0.60 13.14
C THR A 115 -6.92 1.63 13.37
N ASP A 116 -7.05 2.08 14.63
CA ASP A 116 -7.97 3.17 14.98
C ASP A 116 -7.59 4.45 14.24
N ARG A 117 -8.59 5.16 13.76
CA ARG A 117 -8.45 6.49 13.17
C ARG A 117 -9.38 7.46 13.87
N PRO A 118 -9.09 8.77 13.89
CA PRO A 118 -9.90 9.76 14.63
C PRO A 118 -11.40 9.70 14.34
N TYR A 119 -11.80 9.07 13.23
CA TYR A 119 -13.21 9.03 12.77
C TYR A 119 -13.73 7.61 12.53
N ARG A 120 -12.95 6.57 12.88
CA ARG A 120 -13.34 5.18 12.64
C ARG A 120 -12.60 4.24 13.56
N ASP A 121 -13.34 3.42 14.30
CA ASP A 121 -12.79 2.32 15.08
C ASP A 121 -12.12 1.28 14.16
N ALA A 122 -11.08 0.61 14.70
CA ALA A 122 -10.42 -0.50 14.03
C ALA A 122 -11.41 -1.64 13.77
N LEU A 123 -11.32 -2.25 12.60
CA LEU A 123 -12.03 -3.49 12.30
C LEU A 123 -11.33 -4.67 12.98
N SER A 124 -12.07 -5.73 13.26
CA SER A 124 -11.46 -7.01 13.62
C SER A 124 -10.60 -7.54 12.47
N ARG A 125 -9.58 -8.35 12.79
CA ARG A 125 -8.73 -8.99 11.76
C ARG A 125 -9.56 -9.80 10.78
N ASP A 126 -10.55 -10.55 11.26
CA ASP A 126 -11.42 -11.38 10.42
C ASP A 126 -12.24 -10.54 9.44
N GLU A 127 -12.79 -9.42 9.90
CA GLU A 127 -13.54 -8.50 9.05
C GLU A 127 -12.63 -7.83 8.00
N ALA A 128 -11.40 -7.43 8.38
CA ALA A 128 -10.43 -6.86 7.45
C ALA A 128 -10.02 -7.90 6.39
N MET A 129 -9.80 -9.14 6.79
CA MET A 129 -9.49 -10.25 5.88
C MET A 129 -10.62 -10.53 4.90
N ARG A 130 -11.86 -10.55 5.38
CA ARG A 130 -13.03 -10.71 4.52
C ARG A 130 -13.10 -9.62 3.46
N ARG A 131 -12.86 -8.36 3.84
CA ARG A 131 -12.84 -7.23 2.89
C ARG A 131 -11.72 -7.32 1.86
N LEU A 132 -10.54 -7.80 2.23
CA LEU A 132 -9.47 -8.05 1.27
C LEU A 132 -9.90 -9.12 0.25
N HIS A 133 -10.52 -10.20 0.73
CA HIS A 133 -11.04 -11.28 -0.11
C HIS A 133 -12.13 -10.79 -1.08
N ASP A 134 -13.10 -10.02 -0.57
CA ASP A 134 -14.20 -9.48 -1.38
C ASP A 134 -13.71 -8.55 -2.50
N ALA A 135 -12.54 -7.91 -2.30
CA ALA A 135 -11.93 -7.00 -3.27
C ALA A 135 -10.79 -7.63 -4.10
N ALA A 136 -10.53 -8.93 -3.92
CA ALA A 136 -9.56 -9.66 -4.75
C ALA A 136 -10.04 -9.74 -6.21
N GLY A 137 -9.13 -9.50 -7.16
CA GLY A 137 -9.46 -9.44 -8.59
C GLY A 137 -10.03 -8.09 -9.05
N THR A 138 -10.30 -7.17 -8.13
CA THR A 138 -10.71 -5.79 -8.41
C THR A 138 -9.67 -4.81 -7.87
N GLN A 139 -9.75 -4.46 -6.60
CA GLN A 139 -8.75 -3.57 -6.00
C GLN A 139 -7.40 -4.26 -5.82
N PHE A 140 -7.40 -5.52 -5.40
CA PHE A 140 -6.21 -6.26 -5.01
C PHE A 140 -5.89 -7.41 -5.95
N ASP A 141 -4.60 -7.68 -6.09
CA ASP A 141 -4.10 -8.89 -6.76
C ASP A 141 -4.54 -10.13 -5.96
N PRO A 142 -5.26 -11.10 -6.59
CA PRO A 142 -5.74 -12.30 -5.92
C PRO A 142 -4.63 -13.14 -5.30
N ASP A 143 -3.48 -13.29 -5.97
CA ASP A 143 -2.35 -14.09 -5.49
C ASP A 143 -1.72 -13.45 -4.25
N VAL A 144 -1.65 -12.11 -4.22
CA VAL A 144 -1.15 -11.38 -3.05
C VAL A 144 -2.11 -11.50 -1.88
N VAL A 145 -3.44 -11.41 -2.12
CA VAL A 145 -4.45 -11.60 -1.07
C VAL A 145 -4.38 -13.00 -0.50
N GLU A 146 -4.26 -14.03 -1.33
CA GLU A 146 -4.13 -15.43 -0.88
C GLU A 146 -2.88 -15.62 -0.01
N ALA A 147 -1.72 -15.13 -0.48
CA ALA A 147 -0.46 -15.21 0.27
C ALA A 147 -0.55 -14.50 1.62
N PHE A 148 -1.16 -13.31 1.66
CA PHE A 148 -1.38 -12.51 2.88
C PHE A 148 -2.30 -13.25 3.86
N THR A 149 -3.43 -13.75 3.37
CA THR A 149 -4.43 -14.47 4.17
C THR A 149 -3.85 -15.71 4.83
N ALA A 150 -3.06 -16.49 4.09
CA ALA A 150 -2.42 -17.67 4.61
C ALA A 150 -1.43 -17.36 5.76
N LEU A 151 -0.74 -16.21 5.74
CA LEU A 151 0.12 -15.74 6.82
C LEU A 151 -0.69 -15.30 8.05
N CYS A 152 -1.82 -14.65 7.85
CA CYS A 152 -2.74 -14.27 8.93
C CYS A 152 -3.28 -15.49 9.66
N THR A 153 -3.75 -16.48 8.91
CA THR A 153 -4.34 -17.73 9.45
C THR A 153 -3.31 -18.56 10.23
N ALA A 154 -2.05 -18.55 9.80
CA ALA A 154 -0.96 -19.24 10.47
C ALA A 154 -0.40 -18.45 11.68
N ASP A 155 -0.97 -17.31 12.04
CA ASP A 155 -0.50 -16.37 13.08
C ASP A 155 0.99 -15.97 12.92
N GLN A 156 1.44 -15.86 11.67
CA GLN A 156 2.81 -15.53 11.32
C GLN A 156 3.06 -14.04 11.10
N LEU A 157 1.99 -13.21 11.17
CA LEU A 157 2.14 -11.76 11.07
C LEU A 157 2.54 -11.18 12.43
N PRO A 158 3.45 -10.19 12.44
CA PRO A 158 3.81 -9.50 13.67
C PRO A 158 2.59 -8.85 14.30
N PRO A 159 2.57 -8.71 15.64
CA PRO A 159 1.55 -7.93 16.31
C PRO A 159 1.54 -6.51 15.72
N LEU A 160 0.34 -5.95 15.54
CA LEU A 160 0.17 -4.58 15.10
C LEU A 160 0.66 -3.67 16.24
N GLU A 161 1.63 -2.82 15.96
CA GLU A 161 1.99 -1.76 16.90
C GLU A 161 0.78 -0.83 17.02
N THR A 162 0.16 -0.81 18.20
CA THR A 162 -0.83 0.20 18.54
C THR A 162 -0.09 1.52 18.65
N ALA A 163 -0.37 2.47 17.76
CA ALA A 163 0.13 3.83 17.89
C ALA A 163 -0.30 4.39 19.26
N SER A 164 0.67 4.65 20.11
CA SER A 164 0.49 5.31 21.41
C SER A 164 0.34 6.79 21.22
#